data_1ddbf80a158381f68b94a5a4e289b887
#
_entry.id   1ddbf80a158381f68b94a5a4e289b887
#
_cell.length_a   1.000
_cell.length_b   1.000
_cell.length_c   1.000
_cell.angle_alpha   90.00
_cell.angle_beta   90.00
_cell.angle_gamma   90.00
#
_symmetry.space_group_name_H-M   'P 1'
#
loop_
_entity.id
_entity.type
_entity.pdbx_description
1 polymer ?
#
loop_
_entity_poly.entity_id
_entity_poly.type
_entity_poly.pdbx_seq_one_letter_code
_entity_poly.pdbx_strand_id
1 'polypeptide(L)'
;MSSYIEAGGVAAAVEASSGRIYTGVCVDTACTLGICAERNAILNMITNGEDTIRRVLTIMRDGCTGPPCGACREMMTQLMPNRFGDIEVMIDFAAGKTMTLADLTPQWWLR
;
A
#
# COMPACT_ATOMS: atom_id res chain seq x y z
N MET A 1 20.66 -9.90 0.49
CA MET A 1 21.26 -8.61 0.82
C MET A 1 22.37 -8.76 1.86
N SER A 2 22.12 -8.52 3.13
CA SER A 2 23.13 -8.72 4.17
C SER A 2 22.50 -9.48 5.32
N SER A 3 23.28 -9.74 6.39
CA SER A 3 22.74 -10.35 7.61
C SER A 3 21.81 -9.40 8.40
N TYR A 4 21.74 -8.12 8.02
CA TYR A 4 20.98 -7.10 8.73
C TYR A 4 19.76 -6.60 7.99
N ILE A 5 19.62 -6.91 6.71
CA ILE A 5 18.54 -6.39 5.88
C ILE A 5 18.07 -7.44 4.86
N GLU A 6 16.76 -7.63 4.79
CA GLU A 6 16.09 -8.46 3.78
C GLU A 6 15.00 -7.65 3.10
N ALA A 7 14.67 -8.02 1.86
CA ALA A 7 13.62 -7.36 1.11
C ALA A 7 12.90 -8.34 0.18
N GLY A 8 11.69 -7.99 -0.22
CA GLY A 8 10.98 -8.68 -1.29
C GLY A 8 10.05 -9.79 -0.85
N GLY A 9 9.80 -9.96 0.45
CA GLY A 9 8.81 -10.94 0.91
C GLY A 9 7.38 -10.60 0.52
N VAL A 10 7.08 -9.31 0.44
CA VAL A 10 5.78 -8.78 -0.01
C VAL A 10 6.05 -7.73 -1.09
N ALA A 11 5.21 -7.68 -2.10
CA ALA A 11 5.31 -6.69 -3.16
C ALA A 11 3.97 -5.95 -3.30
N ALA A 12 4.03 -4.68 -3.65
CA ALA A 12 2.84 -3.88 -3.87
C ALA A 12 2.95 -3.05 -5.14
N ALA A 13 1.81 -2.77 -5.74
CA ALA A 13 1.66 -1.83 -6.84
C ALA A 13 0.58 -0.82 -6.49
N VAL A 14 0.89 0.46 -6.70
CA VAL A 14 -0.04 1.57 -6.49
C VAL A 14 -0.25 2.25 -7.83
N GLU A 15 -1.49 2.33 -8.29
CA GLU A 15 -1.84 3.10 -9.47
C GLU A 15 -2.27 4.49 -9.06
N ALA A 16 -1.55 5.50 -9.55
CA ALA A 16 -1.89 6.89 -9.32
C ALA A 16 -3.03 7.34 -10.24
N SER A 17 -3.62 8.49 -9.95
CA SER A 17 -4.71 9.06 -10.76
C SER A 17 -4.30 9.34 -12.21
N SER A 18 -3.01 9.54 -12.47
CA SER A 18 -2.46 9.68 -13.82
C SER A 18 -2.50 8.39 -14.65
N GLY A 19 -2.71 7.25 -14.00
CA GLY A 19 -2.60 5.92 -14.61
C GLY A 19 -1.20 5.32 -14.49
N ARG A 20 -0.21 6.04 -13.98
CA ARG A 20 1.12 5.48 -13.72
C ARG A 20 1.06 4.53 -12.55
N ILE A 21 1.86 3.46 -12.65
CA ILE A 21 1.95 2.44 -11.61
C ILE A 21 3.32 2.54 -10.93
N TYR A 22 3.31 2.59 -9.61
CA TYR A 22 4.51 2.62 -8.79
C TYR A 22 4.56 1.36 -7.96
N THR A 23 5.72 0.74 -7.89
CA THR A 23 5.89 -0.51 -7.15
C THR A 23 6.83 -0.34 -5.98
N GLY A 24 6.71 -1.24 -5.03
CA GLY A 24 7.58 -1.32 -3.88
C GLY A 24 7.57 -2.73 -3.31
N VAL A 25 8.62 -3.07 -2.60
CA VAL A 25 8.74 -4.32 -1.84
C VAL A 25 8.90 -3.99 -0.38
N CYS A 26 8.55 -4.94 0.50
CA CYS A 26 8.83 -4.77 1.92
C CYS A 26 10.33 -4.88 2.17
N VAL A 27 10.80 -4.16 3.17
CA VAL A 27 12.19 -4.17 3.61
C VAL A 27 12.19 -4.38 5.12
N ASP A 28 12.90 -5.42 5.57
CA ASP A 28 13.04 -5.75 6.97
C ASP A 28 14.46 -5.46 7.41
N THR A 29 14.62 -4.82 8.56
CA THR A 29 15.94 -4.41 9.06
C THR A 29 16.14 -4.89 10.49
N ALA A 30 17.38 -5.13 10.86
CA ALA A 30 17.73 -5.53 12.23
C ALA A 30 17.37 -4.45 13.26
N CYS A 31 17.31 -3.19 12.85
CA CYS A 31 16.88 -2.08 13.71
C CYS A 31 15.36 -1.95 13.83
N THR A 32 14.60 -2.84 13.19
CA THR A 32 13.12 -2.89 13.18
C THR A 32 12.43 -1.70 12.53
N LEU A 33 13.15 -0.77 11.92
CA LEU A 33 12.58 0.38 11.23
C LEU A 33 12.05 0.09 9.83
N GLY A 34 12.11 -1.15 9.35
CA GLY A 34 11.71 -1.55 8.00
C GLY A 34 10.45 -0.88 7.48
N ILE A 35 10.06 -1.19 6.26
CA ILE A 35 8.92 -0.57 5.61
C ILE A 35 8.06 -1.62 4.92
N CYS A 36 6.74 -1.45 4.95
CA CYS A 36 5.81 -2.27 4.20
C CYS A 36 5.91 -1.98 2.69
N ALA A 37 5.60 -2.97 1.87
CA ALA A 37 5.64 -2.84 0.42
C ALA A 37 4.75 -1.69 -0.08
N GLU A 38 3.55 -1.55 0.47
CA GLU A 38 2.60 -0.51 0.05
C GLU A 38 3.13 0.89 0.35
N ARG A 39 3.69 1.12 1.55
CA ARG A 39 4.27 2.42 1.89
C ARG A 39 5.48 2.73 1.02
N ASN A 40 6.29 1.73 0.70
CA ASN A 40 7.42 1.91 -0.21
C ASN A 40 6.94 2.32 -1.61
N ALA A 41 5.90 1.68 -2.13
CA ALA A 41 5.30 2.06 -3.41
C ALA A 41 4.73 3.49 -3.37
N ILE A 42 4.07 3.86 -2.28
CA ILE A 42 3.51 5.21 -2.09
C ILE A 42 4.62 6.26 -2.03
N LEU A 43 5.71 5.98 -1.32
CA LEU A 43 6.85 6.89 -1.25
C LEU A 43 7.50 7.08 -2.62
N ASN A 44 7.57 6.00 -3.42
CA ASN A 44 8.03 6.09 -4.80
C ASN A 44 7.10 7.00 -5.63
N MET A 45 5.80 6.84 -5.49
CA MET A 45 4.81 7.70 -6.15
C MET A 45 5.00 9.17 -5.76
N ILE A 46 5.12 9.46 -4.46
CA ILE A 46 5.32 10.82 -3.94
C ILE A 46 6.64 11.41 -4.46
N THR A 47 7.69 10.62 -4.48
CA THR A 47 9.01 11.03 -5.00
C THR A 47 8.90 11.47 -6.48
N ASN A 48 8.00 10.86 -7.23
CA ASN A 48 7.75 11.20 -8.62
C ASN A 48 6.67 12.28 -8.81
N GLY A 49 6.29 12.96 -7.74
CA GLY A 49 5.43 14.14 -7.82
C GLY A 49 3.93 13.85 -7.83
N GLU A 50 3.51 12.64 -7.49
CA GLU A 50 2.09 12.28 -7.45
C GLU A 50 1.64 11.99 -6.02
N ASP A 51 0.39 12.30 -5.71
CA ASP A 51 -0.16 12.19 -4.35
C ASP A 51 -1.59 11.64 -4.30
N THR A 52 -2.12 11.17 -5.43
CA THR A 52 -3.50 10.69 -5.53
C THR A 52 -3.51 9.25 -6.00
N ILE A 53 -3.98 8.36 -5.12
CA ILE A 53 -4.05 6.92 -5.35
C ILE A 53 -5.41 6.56 -5.93
N ARG A 54 -5.43 5.79 -7.02
CA ARG A 54 -6.63 5.20 -7.57
C ARG A 54 -6.88 3.81 -6.99
N ARG A 55 -5.86 2.95 -6.99
CA ARG A 55 -6.00 1.57 -6.48
C ARG A 55 -4.66 0.98 -6.03
N VAL A 56 -4.77 -0.05 -5.21
CA VAL A 56 -3.62 -0.72 -4.59
C VAL A 56 -3.77 -2.22 -4.72
N LEU A 57 -2.68 -2.89 -5.06
CA LEU A 57 -2.57 -4.36 -5.08
C LEU A 57 -1.36 -4.77 -4.23
N THR A 58 -1.55 -5.73 -3.36
CA THR A 58 -0.48 -6.31 -2.54
C THR A 58 -0.45 -7.81 -2.74
N ILE A 59 0.73 -8.34 -3.04
CA ILE A 59 0.99 -9.78 -3.15
C ILE A 59 1.83 -10.19 -1.97
N MET A 60 1.26 -11.10 -1.18
CA MET A 60 1.88 -11.63 0.03
C MET A 60 2.94 -12.69 -0.32
N ARG A 61 3.72 -13.08 0.69
CA ARG A 61 4.84 -14.01 0.56
C ARG A 61 4.41 -15.37 -0.04
N ASP A 62 3.21 -15.82 0.23
CA ASP A 62 2.65 -17.06 -0.32
C ASP A 62 2.06 -16.93 -1.73
N GLY A 63 2.15 -15.73 -2.33
CA GLY A 63 1.60 -15.45 -3.65
C GLY A 63 0.13 -15.03 -3.64
N CYS A 64 -0.52 -15.02 -2.49
CA CYS A 64 -1.90 -14.58 -2.37
C CYS A 64 -2.00 -13.06 -2.25
N THR A 65 -3.14 -12.52 -2.67
CA THR A 65 -3.45 -11.11 -2.45
C THR A 65 -3.73 -10.88 -0.96
N GLY A 66 -3.31 -9.74 -0.44
CA GLY A 66 -3.61 -9.35 0.93
C GLY A 66 -4.01 -7.89 1.05
N PRO A 67 -4.87 -7.52 2.01
CA PRO A 67 -5.14 -6.11 2.28
C PRO A 67 -3.93 -5.45 2.93
N PRO A 68 -3.79 -4.11 2.82
CA PRO A 68 -2.70 -3.39 3.46
C PRO A 68 -2.81 -3.45 4.98
N CYS A 69 -1.66 -3.41 5.67
CA CYS A 69 -1.62 -3.37 7.13
C CYS A 69 -2.15 -2.03 7.67
N GLY A 70 -2.35 -1.94 8.98
CA GLY A 70 -2.86 -0.72 9.60
C GLY A 70 -2.01 0.52 9.35
N ALA A 71 -0.68 0.39 9.37
CA ALA A 71 0.22 1.50 9.10
C ALA A 71 0.07 2.01 7.65
N CYS A 72 -0.10 1.10 6.69
CA CYS A 72 -0.29 1.47 5.30
C CYS A 72 -1.67 2.11 5.07
N ARG A 73 -2.71 1.60 5.73
CA ARG A 73 -4.05 2.21 5.68
C ARG A 73 -4.01 3.63 6.24
N GLU A 74 -3.33 3.83 7.36
CA GLU A 74 -3.22 5.14 7.98
C GLU A 74 -2.50 6.13 7.06
N MET A 75 -1.41 5.71 6.43
CA MET A 75 -0.70 6.58 5.48
C MET A 75 -1.58 6.98 4.31
N MET A 76 -2.33 6.05 3.74
CA MET A 76 -3.22 6.33 2.62
C MET A 76 -4.37 7.27 3.01
N THR A 77 -4.96 7.08 4.20
CA THR A 77 -6.02 7.97 4.68
C THR A 77 -5.49 9.38 4.94
N GLN A 78 -4.30 9.51 5.50
CA GLN A 78 -3.69 10.83 5.72
C GLN A 78 -3.28 11.52 4.42
N LEU A 79 -2.89 10.74 3.41
CA LEU A 79 -2.57 11.30 2.10
C LEU A 79 -3.81 11.86 1.39
N MET A 80 -4.95 11.20 1.56
CA MET A 80 -6.21 11.58 0.90
C MET A 80 -7.35 11.66 1.92
N PRO A 81 -7.27 12.57 2.92
CA PRO A 81 -8.20 12.55 4.07
C PRO A 81 -9.67 12.78 3.70
N ASN A 82 -9.94 13.50 2.61
CA ASN A 82 -11.30 13.77 2.16
C ASN A 82 -11.76 12.84 1.04
N ARG A 83 -10.89 11.94 0.57
CA ARG A 83 -11.12 11.13 -0.62
C ARG A 83 -10.61 9.69 -0.50
N PHE A 84 -10.29 9.21 0.70
CA PHE A 84 -9.79 7.83 0.81
C PHE A 84 -10.85 6.78 0.46
N GLY A 85 -12.13 7.15 0.43
CA GLY A 85 -13.20 6.32 -0.10
C GLY A 85 -13.09 6.06 -1.60
N ASP A 86 -12.31 6.87 -2.33
CA ASP A 86 -12.07 6.68 -3.76
C ASP A 86 -10.97 5.66 -4.04
N ILE A 87 -10.20 5.26 -3.01
CA ILE A 87 -9.11 4.29 -3.17
C ILE A 87 -9.69 2.89 -3.21
N GLU A 88 -9.47 2.20 -4.32
CA GLU A 88 -9.85 0.80 -4.49
C GLU A 88 -8.71 -0.10 -4.01
N VAL A 89 -9.04 -1.06 -3.16
CA VAL A 89 -8.08 -2.02 -2.62
C VAL A 89 -8.42 -3.40 -3.12
N MET A 90 -7.48 -4.08 -3.77
CA MET A 90 -7.65 -5.45 -4.23
C MET A 90 -7.59 -6.39 -3.03
N ILE A 91 -8.65 -7.15 -2.80
CA ILE A 91 -8.76 -8.11 -1.71
C ILE A 91 -8.41 -9.52 -2.20
N ASP A 92 -8.89 -9.87 -3.39
CA ASP A 92 -8.62 -11.18 -4.01
C ASP A 92 -8.51 -10.96 -5.53
N PHE A 93 -7.29 -11.02 -6.02
CA PHE A 93 -7.00 -10.80 -7.44
C PHE A 93 -7.65 -11.87 -8.32
N ALA A 94 -7.56 -13.13 -7.92
CA ALA A 94 -8.12 -14.25 -8.70
C ALA A 94 -9.64 -14.13 -8.85
N ALA A 95 -10.34 -13.67 -7.80
CA ALA A 95 -11.78 -13.49 -7.81
C ALA A 95 -12.21 -12.11 -8.33
N GLY A 96 -11.27 -11.19 -8.55
CA GLY A 96 -11.55 -9.81 -8.92
C GLY A 96 -12.26 -9.02 -7.82
N LYS A 97 -12.08 -9.41 -6.56
CA LYS A 97 -12.76 -8.81 -5.42
C LYS A 97 -11.99 -7.58 -4.93
N THR A 98 -12.70 -6.45 -4.84
CA THR A 98 -12.14 -5.20 -4.33
C THR A 98 -13.01 -4.64 -3.20
N MET A 99 -12.41 -3.78 -2.38
CA MET A 99 -13.09 -2.97 -1.38
C MET A 99 -12.53 -1.55 -1.46
N THR A 100 -13.26 -0.59 -0.92
CA THR A 100 -12.69 0.76 -0.78
C THR A 100 -11.84 0.85 0.48
N LEU A 101 -10.92 1.78 0.52
CA LEU A 101 -10.14 2.03 1.73
C LEU A 101 -11.05 2.48 2.88
N ALA A 102 -12.15 3.18 2.59
CA ALA A 102 -13.13 3.56 3.59
C ALA A 102 -13.78 2.34 4.26
N ASP A 103 -14.06 1.28 3.51
CA ASP A 103 -14.58 0.02 4.06
C ASP A 103 -13.59 -0.63 5.02
N LEU A 104 -12.29 -0.46 4.78
CA LEU A 104 -11.21 -1.03 5.59
C LEU A 104 -10.80 -0.13 6.74
N THR A 105 -11.30 1.11 6.79
CA THR A 105 -10.92 2.10 7.80
C THR A 105 -12.17 2.78 8.37
N PRO A 106 -13.10 1.99 8.96
CA PRO A 106 -14.28 2.57 9.61
C PRO A 106 -13.86 3.34 10.86
N GLN A 107 -14.60 4.40 11.18
CA GLN A 107 -14.35 5.20 12.38
C GLN A 107 -12.91 5.73 12.43
N TRP A 108 -12.43 6.32 11.32
CA TRP A 108 -11.10 6.91 11.30
C TRP A 108 -10.97 7.99 12.39
N TRP A 109 -9.84 7.98 13.08
CA TRP A 109 -9.63 8.76 14.30
C TRP A 109 -9.47 10.27 14.06
N LEU A 110 -8.97 10.69 12.89
CA LEU A 110 -8.83 12.10 12.54
C LEU A 110 -10.13 12.65 11.93
N ARG A 111 -10.40 13.89 12.23
CA ARG A 111 -11.60 14.58 11.75
C ARG A 111 -11.30 15.96 11.22
#